data_13f79be51a456629dca13a509cba7989
#
_entry.id   13f79be51a456629dca13a509cba7989
#
_cell.length_a   1.000
_cell.length_b   1.000
_cell.length_c   1.000
_cell.angle_alpha   90.00
_cell.angle_beta   90.00
_cell.angle_gamma   90.00
#
_symmetry.space_group_name_H-M   'P 1'
#
loop_
_entity.id
_entity.type
_entity.pdbx_description
1 polymer ?
#
loop_
_entity_poly.entity_id
_entity_poly.type
_entity_poly.pdbx_seq_one_letter_code
_entity_poly.pdbx_strand_id
1 'polypeptide(L)'
;MTDRQGQRADGGRRIDVTFSPPTPNGDLHLGHLSGPVLGSDICARSQKILGHDVAFGTSTDDNQTYVVTTAERLGTEPESLIAEAYEKVTASLGLAGVEVDLFERPDERYTAFVRDFFTHLWRHGAFDRRTVELPYSAETGEYKAEAFVTGRCPTCLAHARAGVCEACGLYNLPGALLPVADTASALPRRAVPIWVLDLERHRSLLTNFYRSGDVPLRPDLARVVEQTLAGRLPYIPITYPSSWGITVDWDGEPDAPPQAVNAWPEIYVGHLYWLARARDGRTAGCDELVQFIGIDNGFYNAFVYVALKLLAAQHGLPVGLPRTRTLTNQYFMLEGRKFSTSKGDVRWAGEYLESVGRDRARFVLALSSPELQQAEFSEPIAAARLTERYDTPLAVVASRFNGTLKDRAVDAPPSAWWAAAIEASTRRFEEAYSLETFSIRKAAEALALHLEVLALRCEDISLEDSGDVSGALLFLWTLRSLAWPVTPDLAGRITAAFGAQVAPGRPPLLADATTAPSGAFRGLDLPPHPAA
;
A
#
# COMPACT_ATOMS: atom_id res chain seq x y z
N MET A 1 -21.27 11.84 -28.42
CA MET A 1 -20.65 12.74 -27.43
C MET A 1 -21.72 13.11 -26.43
N THR A 2 -21.93 12.29 -25.43
CA THR A 2 -22.91 12.50 -24.36
C THR A 2 -22.15 12.88 -23.11
N ASP A 3 -22.52 14.02 -22.62
CA ASP A 3 -22.05 14.72 -21.42
C ASP A 3 -22.08 13.80 -20.18
N ARG A 4 -20.92 13.27 -19.74
CA ARG A 4 -20.75 12.62 -18.45
C ARG A 4 -20.16 13.61 -17.45
N GLN A 5 -20.80 14.74 -17.28
CA GLN A 5 -20.66 15.53 -16.07
C GLN A 5 -21.54 14.89 -15.01
N GLY A 6 -21.02 13.82 -14.37
CA GLY A 6 -21.65 13.21 -13.20
C GLY A 6 -21.76 14.24 -12.09
N GLN A 7 -22.98 14.48 -11.65
CA GLN A 7 -23.32 15.25 -10.45
C GLN A 7 -22.46 14.78 -9.29
N ARG A 8 -21.62 15.69 -8.74
CA ARG A 8 -20.96 15.51 -7.45
C ARG A 8 -22.05 15.34 -6.40
N ALA A 9 -21.99 14.26 -5.62
CA ALA A 9 -22.59 14.30 -4.29
C ALA A 9 -21.96 15.49 -3.56
N ASP A 10 -22.76 16.40 -3.03
CA ASP A 10 -22.28 17.60 -2.35
C ASP A 10 -21.24 17.21 -1.30
N GLY A 11 -19.98 17.62 -1.49
CA GLY A 11 -18.86 17.46 -0.56
C GLY A 11 -17.85 16.33 -0.84
N GLY A 12 -17.99 15.52 -1.88
CA GLY A 12 -17.03 14.44 -2.22
C GLY A 12 -15.67 14.97 -2.71
N ARG A 13 -14.55 14.53 -2.07
CA ARG A 13 -13.17 14.83 -2.47
C ARG A 13 -12.71 13.88 -3.57
N ARG A 14 -11.73 14.29 -4.36
CA ARG A 14 -10.96 13.42 -5.27
C ARG A 14 -9.71 12.91 -4.56
N ILE A 15 -9.62 11.60 -4.40
CA ILE A 15 -8.56 10.94 -3.64
C ILE A 15 -7.85 9.96 -4.56
N ASP A 16 -6.54 10.08 -4.64
CA ASP A 16 -5.67 9.11 -5.30
C ASP A 16 -5.04 8.22 -4.25
N VAL A 17 -5.09 6.91 -4.47
CA VAL A 17 -4.50 5.90 -3.59
C VAL A 17 -3.46 5.12 -4.36
N THR A 18 -2.32 4.87 -3.73
CA THR A 18 -1.26 4.02 -4.30
C THR A 18 -0.51 3.29 -3.19
N PHE A 19 0.18 2.22 -3.52
CA PHE A 19 1.18 1.61 -2.66
C PHE A 19 2.53 1.50 -3.38
N SER A 20 3.61 1.36 -2.61
CA SER A 20 4.94 1.16 -3.19
C SER A 20 4.92 0.02 -4.20
N PRO A 21 5.33 0.24 -5.45
CA PRO A 21 5.35 -0.81 -6.45
C PRO A 21 6.24 -1.96 -5.99
N PRO A 22 5.76 -3.21 -6.02
CA PRO A 22 6.58 -4.35 -5.66
C PRO A 22 7.69 -4.56 -6.69
N THR A 23 8.90 -4.80 -6.21
CA THR A 23 10.01 -5.25 -7.06
C THR A 23 9.69 -6.65 -7.58
N PRO A 24 9.69 -6.89 -8.90
CA PRO A 24 9.30 -8.18 -9.48
C PRO A 24 10.43 -9.20 -9.39
N ASN A 25 10.73 -9.66 -8.18
CA ASN A 25 11.74 -10.66 -7.87
C ASN A 25 11.16 -11.91 -7.16
N GLY A 26 9.85 -12.07 -7.22
CA GLY A 26 9.03 -13.15 -6.66
C GLY A 26 7.59 -12.71 -6.50
N ASP A 27 6.78 -13.51 -5.80
CA ASP A 27 5.40 -13.14 -5.43
C ASP A 27 5.39 -12.15 -4.27
N LEU A 28 4.20 -11.63 -3.94
CA LEU A 28 3.97 -10.92 -2.68
C LEU A 28 4.13 -11.88 -1.49
N HIS A 29 4.77 -11.41 -0.44
CA HIS A 29 4.76 -12.11 0.84
C HIS A 29 3.78 -11.45 1.83
N LEU A 30 3.49 -12.12 2.96
CA LEU A 30 2.52 -11.63 3.93
C LEU A 30 2.87 -10.23 4.47
N GLY A 31 4.14 -9.85 4.52
CA GLY A 31 4.56 -8.50 4.91
C GLY A 31 4.08 -7.42 3.94
N HIS A 32 4.09 -7.70 2.61
CA HIS A 32 3.49 -6.81 1.62
C HIS A 32 1.97 -6.75 1.79
N LEU A 33 1.35 -7.93 1.95
CA LEU A 33 -0.11 -8.03 1.99
C LEU A 33 -0.69 -7.39 3.26
N SER A 34 -0.14 -7.67 4.46
CA SER A 34 -0.65 -7.15 5.74
C SER A 34 -0.42 -5.65 5.96
N GLY A 35 0.44 -5.04 5.14
CA GLY A 35 0.80 -3.62 5.21
C GLY A 35 0.28 -2.83 4.02
N PRO A 36 1.16 -2.50 3.05
CA PRO A 36 0.83 -1.55 1.98
C PRO A 36 -0.34 -2.00 1.10
N VAL A 37 -0.43 -3.29 0.76
CA VAL A 37 -1.42 -3.80 -0.21
C VAL A 37 -2.84 -3.77 0.36
N LEU A 38 -3.09 -4.43 1.50
CA LEU A 38 -4.42 -4.37 2.13
C LEU A 38 -4.74 -2.98 2.66
N GLY A 39 -3.73 -2.24 3.14
CA GLY A 39 -3.89 -0.86 3.58
C GLY A 39 -4.48 0.02 2.49
N SER A 40 -3.91 -0.03 1.28
CA SER A 40 -4.36 0.75 0.14
C SER A 40 -5.73 0.32 -0.38
N ASP A 41 -6.01 -0.98 -0.49
CA ASP A 41 -7.31 -1.47 -0.95
C ASP A 41 -8.42 -1.14 0.04
N ILE A 42 -8.20 -1.38 1.35
CA ILE A 42 -9.18 -1.02 2.39
C ILE A 42 -9.39 0.50 2.42
N CYS A 43 -8.33 1.31 2.23
CA CYS A 43 -8.46 2.75 2.11
C CYS A 43 -9.30 3.13 0.88
N ALA A 44 -8.95 2.64 -0.31
CA ALA A 44 -9.67 2.96 -1.53
C ALA A 44 -11.16 2.60 -1.41
N ARG A 45 -11.48 1.40 -0.91
CA ARG A 45 -12.86 0.97 -0.68
C ARG A 45 -13.56 1.82 0.39
N SER A 46 -12.89 2.11 1.50
CA SER A 46 -13.50 2.91 2.58
C SER A 46 -13.79 4.34 2.13
N GLN A 47 -12.90 4.95 1.34
CA GLN A 47 -13.16 6.28 0.80
C GLN A 47 -14.27 6.27 -0.25
N LYS A 48 -14.40 5.19 -1.05
CA LYS A 48 -15.54 5.01 -1.98
C LYS A 48 -16.87 4.93 -1.24
N ILE A 49 -16.97 4.16 -0.13
CA ILE A 49 -18.22 4.10 0.66
C ILE A 49 -18.54 5.40 1.41
N LEU A 50 -17.51 6.21 1.71
CA LEU A 50 -17.70 7.56 2.26
C LEU A 50 -18.13 8.59 1.20
N GLY A 51 -18.31 8.18 -0.06
CA GLY A 51 -18.81 9.02 -1.14
C GLY A 51 -17.74 9.86 -1.85
N HIS A 52 -16.48 9.52 -1.70
CA HIS A 52 -15.38 10.18 -2.41
C HIS A 52 -15.15 9.58 -3.81
N ASP A 53 -14.63 10.40 -4.72
CA ASP A 53 -14.15 9.96 -6.04
C ASP A 53 -12.71 9.44 -5.90
N VAL A 54 -12.52 8.13 -5.97
CA VAL A 54 -11.25 7.47 -5.69
C VAL A 54 -10.69 6.86 -6.96
N ALA A 55 -9.39 7.11 -7.24
CA ALA A 55 -8.59 6.34 -8.17
C ALA A 55 -7.51 5.57 -7.39
N PHE A 56 -7.34 4.30 -7.73
CA PHE A 56 -6.35 3.43 -7.12
C PHE A 56 -5.46 2.81 -8.20
N GLY A 57 -4.20 3.24 -8.26
CA GLY A 57 -3.26 2.81 -9.30
C GLY A 57 -1.86 2.59 -8.77
N THR A 58 -1.18 1.59 -9.32
CA THR A 58 0.23 1.28 -9.07
C THR A 58 0.80 0.42 -10.20
N SER A 59 2.06 -0.01 -10.08
CA SER A 59 2.78 -0.81 -11.08
C SER A 59 3.71 -1.80 -10.39
N THR A 60 4.53 -2.51 -11.16
CA THR A 60 5.76 -3.15 -10.70
C THR A 60 6.96 -2.20 -10.86
N ASP A 61 8.00 -2.42 -10.04
CA ASP A 61 9.25 -1.66 -10.03
C ASP A 61 10.34 -2.45 -10.78
N ASP A 62 10.20 -2.49 -12.12
CA ASP A 62 10.98 -3.37 -12.99
C ASP A 62 12.45 -2.95 -13.11
N ASN A 63 12.77 -1.66 -12.92
CA ASN A 63 14.11 -1.11 -13.15
C ASN A 63 15.05 -1.23 -11.94
N GLN A 64 14.59 -1.85 -10.85
CA GLN A 64 15.40 -2.06 -9.64
C GLN A 64 16.59 -3.00 -9.88
N THR A 65 17.74 -2.63 -9.34
CA THR A 65 18.94 -3.49 -9.36
C THR A 65 18.74 -4.79 -8.57
N TYR A 66 17.73 -4.85 -7.70
CA TYR A 66 17.32 -6.08 -7.00
C TYR A 66 16.78 -7.16 -7.95
N VAL A 67 16.21 -6.79 -9.08
CA VAL A 67 15.80 -7.73 -10.15
C VAL A 67 17.03 -8.42 -10.70
N VAL A 68 18.04 -7.63 -11.10
CA VAL A 68 19.28 -8.16 -11.69
C VAL A 68 20.01 -9.09 -10.72
N THR A 69 20.21 -8.64 -9.47
CA THR A 69 20.89 -9.48 -8.46
C THR A 69 20.12 -10.77 -8.13
N THR A 70 18.80 -10.75 -8.24
CA THR A 70 17.97 -11.95 -8.04
C THR A 70 18.07 -12.88 -9.24
N ALA A 71 18.00 -12.34 -10.47
CA ALA A 71 18.15 -13.10 -11.71
C ALA A 71 19.53 -13.78 -11.77
N GLU A 72 20.62 -13.06 -11.48
CA GLU A 72 21.97 -13.63 -11.38
C GLU A 72 22.01 -14.81 -10.39
N ARG A 73 21.43 -14.65 -9.20
CA ARG A 73 21.40 -15.71 -8.17
C ARG A 73 20.59 -16.94 -8.60
N LEU A 74 19.53 -16.75 -9.39
CA LEU A 74 18.66 -17.82 -9.87
C LEU A 74 19.13 -18.43 -11.20
N GLY A 75 20.12 -17.82 -11.87
CA GLY A 75 20.60 -18.25 -13.19
C GLY A 75 19.55 -18.07 -14.29
N THR A 76 18.77 -17.00 -14.22
CA THR A 76 17.72 -16.65 -15.20
C THR A 76 17.94 -15.23 -15.74
N GLU A 77 17.27 -14.92 -16.85
CA GLU A 77 17.30 -13.57 -17.41
C GLU A 77 16.35 -12.64 -16.62
N PRO A 78 16.76 -11.37 -16.38
CA PRO A 78 15.94 -10.41 -15.64
C PRO A 78 14.53 -10.23 -16.18
N GLU A 79 14.35 -10.15 -17.50
CA GLU A 79 13.05 -9.98 -18.16
C GLU A 79 12.13 -11.17 -17.93
N SER A 80 12.68 -12.38 -17.91
CA SER A 80 11.91 -13.61 -17.62
C SER A 80 11.46 -13.63 -16.16
N LEU A 81 12.35 -13.24 -15.23
CA LEU A 81 12.02 -13.11 -13.82
C LEU A 81 10.89 -12.09 -13.59
N ILE A 82 10.98 -10.92 -14.24
CA ILE A 82 9.96 -9.87 -14.16
C ILE A 82 8.60 -10.38 -14.65
N ALA A 83 8.59 -11.05 -15.80
CA ALA A 83 7.35 -11.57 -16.38
C ALA A 83 6.66 -12.58 -15.45
N GLU A 84 7.42 -13.54 -14.93
CA GLU A 84 6.92 -14.56 -14.00
C GLU A 84 6.43 -13.93 -12.68
N ALA A 85 7.20 -12.99 -12.12
CA ALA A 85 6.83 -12.31 -10.89
C ALA A 85 5.57 -11.45 -11.05
N TYR A 86 5.42 -10.75 -12.18
CA TYR A 86 4.22 -9.96 -12.47
C TYR A 86 2.96 -10.82 -12.50
N GLU A 87 3.01 -12.00 -13.14
CA GLU A 87 1.88 -12.93 -13.15
C GLU A 87 1.53 -13.42 -11.74
N LYS A 88 2.53 -13.79 -10.94
CA LYS A 88 2.33 -14.22 -9.54
C LYS A 88 1.72 -13.10 -8.68
N VAL A 89 2.26 -11.91 -8.76
CA VAL A 89 1.75 -10.75 -8.03
C VAL A 89 0.30 -10.44 -8.43
N THR A 90 0.01 -10.45 -9.74
CA THR A 90 -1.35 -10.22 -10.25
C THR A 90 -2.33 -11.28 -9.75
N ALA A 91 -1.92 -12.55 -9.75
CA ALA A 91 -2.73 -13.63 -9.20
C ALA A 91 -2.99 -13.46 -7.69
N SER A 92 -1.95 -13.12 -6.91
CA SER A 92 -2.07 -12.87 -5.47
C SER A 92 -2.96 -11.66 -5.15
N LEU A 93 -2.90 -10.58 -5.93
CA LEU A 93 -3.82 -9.44 -5.82
C LEU A 93 -5.27 -9.88 -6.09
N GLY A 94 -5.48 -10.69 -7.13
CA GLY A 94 -6.80 -11.25 -7.46
C GLY A 94 -7.35 -12.18 -6.37
N LEU A 95 -6.54 -13.08 -5.82
CA LEU A 95 -6.92 -13.94 -4.69
C LEU A 95 -7.28 -13.13 -3.45
N ALA A 96 -6.51 -12.08 -3.16
CA ALA A 96 -6.80 -11.16 -2.07
C ALA A 96 -8.03 -10.27 -2.32
N GLY A 97 -8.56 -10.25 -3.54
CA GLY A 97 -9.67 -9.37 -3.94
C GLY A 97 -9.29 -7.90 -3.90
N VAL A 98 -8.04 -7.57 -4.19
CA VAL A 98 -7.59 -6.17 -4.30
C VAL A 98 -8.11 -5.57 -5.61
N GLU A 99 -8.87 -4.49 -5.51
CA GLU A 99 -9.50 -3.83 -6.66
C GLU A 99 -8.72 -2.57 -7.06
N VAL A 100 -7.56 -2.75 -7.69
CA VAL A 100 -6.85 -1.64 -8.33
C VAL A 100 -7.55 -1.25 -9.64
N ASP A 101 -7.71 0.04 -9.88
CA ASP A 101 -8.23 0.56 -11.15
C ASP A 101 -7.16 0.41 -12.26
N LEU A 102 -5.87 0.39 -11.89
CA LEU A 102 -4.74 0.15 -12.79
C LEU A 102 -3.58 -0.55 -12.08
N PHE A 103 -3.15 -1.70 -12.61
CA PHE A 103 -1.91 -2.39 -12.25
C PHE A 103 -1.23 -2.87 -13.53
N GLU A 104 -0.15 -2.22 -13.93
CA GLU A 104 0.55 -2.50 -15.18
C GLU A 104 2.07 -2.52 -14.97
N ARG A 105 2.80 -3.01 -15.97
CA ARG A 105 4.26 -2.97 -16.04
C ARG A 105 4.73 -1.73 -16.80
N PRO A 106 5.93 -1.22 -16.49
CA PRO A 106 6.61 -0.23 -17.31
C PRO A 106 6.66 -0.63 -18.79
N ASP A 107 6.26 0.30 -19.66
CA ASP A 107 6.30 0.19 -21.11
C ASP A 107 7.16 1.32 -21.73
N GLU A 108 7.22 1.37 -23.05
CA GLU A 108 7.97 2.43 -23.75
C GLU A 108 7.41 3.84 -23.47
N ARG A 109 6.10 3.99 -23.28
CA ARG A 109 5.46 5.28 -22.96
C ARG A 109 5.82 5.72 -21.55
N TYR A 110 5.81 4.79 -20.60
CA TYR A 110 6.30 5.03 -19.25
C TYR A 110 7.77 5.47 -19.28
N THR A 111 8.61 4.71 -19.99
CA THR A 111 10.04 5.00 -20.16
C THR A 111 10.28 6.39 -20.72
N ALA A 112 9.53 6.79 -21.75
CA ALA A 112 9.60 8.13 -22.34
C ALA A 112 9.16 9.21 -21.32
N PHE A 113 8.06 9.00 -20.62
CA PHE A 113 7.54 9.93 -19.61
C PHE A 113 8.57 10.18 -18.49
N VAL A 114 9.16 9.11 -17.95
CA VAL A 114 10.19 9.22 -16.90
C VAL A 114 11.41 9.95 -17.42
N ARG A 115 11.91 9.58 -18.60
CA ARG A 115 13.06 10.24 -19.24
C ARG A 115 12.81 11.73 -19.45
N ASP A 116 11.65 12.11 -19.95
CA ASP A 116 11.27 13.50 -20.19
C ASP A 116 11.19 14.30 -18.88
N PHE A 117 10.61 13.72 -17.83
CA PHE A 117 10.52 14.33 -16.50
C PHE A 117 11.91 14.68 -15.95
N PHE A 118 12.80 13.69 -15.87
CA PHE A 118 14.14 13.92 -15.34
C PHE A 118 14.99 14.81 -16.24
N THR A 119 14.87 14.69 -17.56
CA THR A 119 15.57 15.57 -18.51
C THR A 119 15.09 17.02 -18.40
N HIS A 120 13.80 17.23 -18.15
CA HIS A 120 13.28 18.58 -17.89
C HIS A 120 13.93 19.19 -16.64
N LEU A 121 13.95 18.47 -15.52
CA LEU A 121 14.57 18.95 -14.29
C LEU A 121 16.09 19.16 -14.44
N TRP A 122 16.78 18.28 -15.16
CA TRP A 122 18.20 18.43 -15.47
C TRP A 122 18.48 19.72 -16.27
N ARG A 123 17.70 19.99 -17.32
CA ARG A 123 17.83 21.22 -18.12
C ARG A 123 17.62 22.50 -17.32
N HIS A 124 16.86 22.43 -16.25
CA HIS A 124 16.60 23.55 -15.34
C HIS A 124 17.57 23.61 -14.15
N GLY A 125 18.65 22.81 -14.17
CA GLY A 125 19.70 22.85 -13.15
C GLY A 125 19.28 22.33 -11.79
N ALA A 126 18.31 21.41 -11.74
CA ALA A 126 17.89 20.78 -10.49
C ALA A 126 18.91 19.75 -9.95
N PHE A 127 19.79 19.25 -10.82
CA PHE A 127 20.78 18.23 -10.49
C PHE A 127 22.20 18.77 -10.64
N ASP A 128 23.09 18.29 -9.77
CA ASP A 128 24.51 18.60 -9.79
C ASP A 128 25.32 17.40 -10.29
N ARG A 129 26.43 17.64 -11.01
CA ARG A 129 27.36 16.58 -11.40
C ARG A 129 28.36 16.35 -10.28
N ARG A 130 28.50 15.09 -9.82
CA ARG A 130 29.49 14.70 -8.82
C ARG A 130 30.28 13.48 -9.26
N THR A 131 31.57 13.48 -8.99
CA THR A 131 32.41 12.29 -9.11
C THR A 131 32.31 11.49 -7.81
N VAL A 132 31.94 10.22 -7.94
CA VAL A 132 31.84 9.26 -6.85
C VAL A 132 32.72 8.05 -7.11
N GLU A 133 33.11 7.35 -6.04
CA GLU A 133 33.87 6.11 -6.12
C GLU A 133 32.92 4.92 -6.00
N LEU A 134 32.74 4.17 -7.10
CA LEU A 134 31.90 2.95 -7.11
C LEU A 134 32.76 1.70 -7.30
N PRO A 135 32.37 0.56 -6.72
CA PRO A 135 32.97 -0.74 -7.03
C PRO A 135 32.86 -1.01 -8.54
N TYR A 136 33.95 -1.51 -9.12
CA TYR A 136 34.03 -1.78 -10.56
C TYR A 136 34.51 -3.22 -10.79
N SER A 137 33.76 -3.98 -11.59
CA SER A 137 34.17 -5.29 -12.06
C SER A 137 34.97 -5.14 -13.36
N ALA A 138 36.26 -5.47 -13.33
CA ALA A 138 37.09 -5.51 -14.53
C ALA A 138 36.70 -6.66 -15.47
N GLU A 139 36.05 -7.69 -14.95
CA GLU A 139 35.60 -8.87 -15.69
C GLU A 139 34.41 -8.53 -16.60
N THR A 140 33.40 -7.82 -16.04
CA THR A 140 32.19 -7.43 -16.79
C THR A 140 32.25 -6.02 -17.37
N GLY A 141 33.26 -5.21 -16.98
CA GLY A 141 33.33 -3.81 -17.38
C GLY A 141 32.29 -2.90 -16.73
N GLU A 142 31.67 -3.32 -15.63
CA GLU A 142 30.53 -2.66 -15.03
C GLU A 142 30.84 -2.05 -13.66
N TYR A 143 30.19 -0.94 -13.38
CA TYR A 143 30.09 -0.38 -12.05
C TYR A 143 28.98 -1.08 -11.25
N LYS A 144 29.21 -1.31 -9.97
CA LYS A 144 28.21 -1.92 -9.08
C LYS A 144 27.69 -0.86 -8.12
N ALA A 145 26.35 -0.70 -8.09
CA ALA A 145 25.65 0.26 -7.27
C ALA A 145 24.49 -0.42 -6.52
N GLU A 146 23.94 0.25 -5.53
CA GLU A 146 22.72 -0.13 -4.77
C GLU A 146 22.69 -1.59 -4.31
N ALA A 147 21.82 -2.43 -4.89
CA ALA A 147 21.62 -3.81 -4.47
C ALA A 147 22.89 -4.67 -4.53
N PHE A 148 23.84 -4.31 -5.37
CA PHE A 148 25.13 -4.99 -5.49
C PHE A 148 26.10 -4.64 -4.36
N VAL A 149 25.93 -3.52 -3.67
CA VAL A 149 26.85 -3.03 -2.64
C VAL A 149 26.28 -3.31 -1.26
N THR A 150 26.96 -4.20 -0.51
CA THR A 150 26.54 -4.59 0.84
C THR A 150 27.61 -4.23 1.86
N GLY A 151 27.19 -4.02 3.12
CA GLY A 151 28.10 -3.68 4.20
C GLY A 151 27.34 -3.50 5.51
N ARG A 152 27.94 -2.74 6.45
CA ARG A 152 27.27 -2.32 7.67
C ARG A 152 26.95 -0.83 7.60
N CYS A 153 25.75 -0.48 8.04
CA CYS A 153 25.36 0.93 8.18
C CYS A 153 26.29 1.65 9.16
N PRO A 154 26.89 2.78 8.80
CA PRO A 154 27.79 3.49 9.70
C PRO A 154 27.06 4.11 10.92
N THR A 155 25.74 4.26 10.86
CA THR A 155 24.93 4.85 11.93
C THR A 155 24.50 3.81 12.98
N CYS A 156 24.00 2.63 12.56
CA CYS A 156 23.41 1.66 13.49
C CYS A 156 24.13 0.29 13.48
N LEU A 157 25.15 0.11 12.63
CA LEU A 157 25.95 -1.11 12.46
C LEU A 157 25.16 -2.34 11.97
N ALA A 158 23.88 -2.20 11.65
CA ALA A 158 23.10 -3.26 11.02
C ALA A 158 23.66 -3.59 9.63
N HIS A 159 23.46 -4.83 9.19
CA HIS A 159 23.72 -5.19 7.79
C HIS A 159 22.83 -4.34 6.88
N ALA A 160 23.43 -3.72 5.87
CA ALA A 160 22.72 -2.81 4.97
C ALA A 160 23.22 -2.98 3.53
N ARG A 161 22.37 -2.57 2.60
CA ARG A 161 22.76 -2.30 1.21
C ARG A 161 22.97 -0.80 1.03
N ALA A 162 23.59 -0.38 -0.07
CA ALA A 162 23.71 1.04 -0.40
C ALA A 162 22.31 1.67 -0.56
N GLY A 163 22.17 2.93 -0.18
CA GLY A 163 20.90 3.61 -0.10
C GLY A 163 20.33 3.64 1.33
N VAL A 164 19.02 3.44 1.50
CA VAL A 164 18.38 3.49 2.82
C VAL A 164 18.70 2.26 3.66
N CYS A 165 19.12 2.49 4.89
CA CYS A 165 19.28 1.43 5.87
C CYS A 165 17.92 0.98 6.40
N GLU A 166 17.53 -0.26 6.16
CA GLU A 166 16.27 -0.82 6.62
C GLU A 166 16.10 -0.81 8.15
N ALA A 167 17.22 -0.86 8.91
CA ALA A 167 17.15 -0.91 10.36
C ALA A 167 16.91 0.46 11.03
N CYS A 168 17.53 1.54 10.51
CA CYS A 168 17.40 2.87 11.12
C CYS A 168 16.66 3.90 10.26
N GLY A 169 16.37 3.58 8.98
CA GLY A 169 15.65 4.45 8.05
C GLY A 169 16.49 5.60 7.48
N LEU A 170 17.78 5.71 7.82
CA LEU A 170 18.65 6.78 7.34
C LEU A 170 19.37 6.37 6.04
N TYR A 171 19.67 7.37 5.22
CA TYR A 171 20.30 7.17 3.93
C TYR A 171 21.83 7.05 4.05
N ASN A 172 22.39 6.03 3.41
CA ASN A 172 23.83 5.82 3.27
C ASN A 172 24.29 6.31 1.91
N LEU A 173 25.22 7.25 1.90
CA LEU A 173 25.84 7.73 0.66
C LEU A 173 26.56 6.58 -0.07
N PRO A 174 26.70 6.64 -1.41
CA PRO A 174 27.55 5.73 -2.14
C PRO A 174 28.95 5.66 -1.52
N GLY A 175 29.40 4.46 -1.17
CA GLY A 175 30.70 4.26 -0.53
C GLY A 175 30.78 4.47 0.98
N ALA A 176 29.69 4.88 1.64
CA ALA A 176 29.67 5.11 3.09
C ALA A 176 29.52 3.84 3.95
N LEU A 177 29.07 2.73 3.36
CA LEU A 177 28.93 1.48 4.11
C LEU A 177 30.29 0.99 4.62
N LEU A 178 30.32 0.53 5.86
CA LEU A 178 31.49 -0.12 6.43
C LEU A 178 31.67 -1.50 5.77
N PRO A 179 32.91 -1.85 5.34
CA PRO A 179 33.14 -3.08 4.61
C PRO A 179 32.89 -4.33 5.47
N VAL A 180 32.37 -5.37 4.82
CA VAL A 180 32.27 -6.73 5.37
C VAL A 180 33.08 -7.63 4.45
N ALA A 181 33.82 -8.57 5.01
CA ALA A 181 34.60 -9.55 4.23
C ALA A 181 33.63 -10.32 3.29
N ASP A 182 34.11 -10.66 2.09
CA ASP A 182 33.44 -11.49 1.09
C ASP A 182 32.23 -10.92 0.39
N THR A 183 32.25 -9.63 0.04
CA THR A 183 31.16 -8.99 -0.74
C THR A 183 31.70 -8.27 -1.97
N ALA A 184 30.81 -7.90 -2.93
CA ALA A 184 31.13 -7.00 -4.06
C ALA A 184 31.74 -5.66 -3.59
N SER A 185 31.62 -5.33 -2.31
CA SER A 185 32.32 -4.22 -1.65
C SER A 185 33.86 -4.37 -1.66
N ALA A 186 34.38 -5.56 -1.93
CA ALA A 186 35.82 -5.85 -2.07
C ALA A 186 36.35 -5.52 -3.48
N LEU A 187 35.51 -5.23 -4.46
CA LEU A 187 35.94 -4.85 -5.80
C LEU A 187 36.72 -3.53 -5.76
N PRO A 188 37.75 -3.38 -6.65
CA PRO A 188 38.43 -2.12 -6.82
C PRO A 188 37.42 -0.99 -7.13
N ARG A 189 37.61 0.17 -6.49
CA ARG A 189 36.77 1.33 -6.75
C ARG A 189 37.36 2.16 -7.88
N ARG A 190 36.47 2.69 -8.72
CA ARG A 190 36.83 3.66 -9.77
C ARG A 190 35.96 4.89 -9.64
N ALA A 191 36.58 6.03 -9.85
CA ALA A 191 35.94 7.31 -9.93
C ALA A 191 35.06 7.40 -11.19
N VAL A 192 33.81 7.83 -11.02
CA VAL A 192 32.88 8.01 -12.13
C VAL A 192 31.97 9.20 -11.85
N PRO A 193 31.69 10.06 -12.84
CA PRO A 193 30.73 11.14 -12.70
C PRO A 193 29.31 10.57 -12.74
N ILE A 194 28.44 11.10 -11.88
CA ILE A 194 27.01 10.82 -11.83
C ILE A 194 26.23 12.12 -11.61
N TRP A 195 24.95 12.11 -11.91
CA TRP A 195 24.05 13.22 -11.60
C TRP A 195 23.37 12.97 -10.26
N VAL A 196 23.31 14.00 -9.41
CA VAL A 196 22.77 13.89 -8.05
C VAL A 196 21.79 15.02 -7.75
N LEU A 197 20.80 14.74 -6.92
CA LEU A 197 19.97 15.72 -6.25
C LEU A 197 20.60 16.05 -4.90
N ASP A 198 21.17 17.24 -4.73
CA ASP A 198 21.74 17.70 -3.46
C ASP A 198 20.62 18.23 -2.56
N LEU A 199 20.12 17.39 -1.64
CA LEU A 199 19.04 17.77 -0.73
C LEU A 199 19.44 18.94 0.20
N GLU A 200 20.74 19.10 0.52
CA GLU A 200 21.20 20.22 1.33
C GLU A 200 20.98 21.56 0.62
N ARG A 201 21.18 21.62 -0.67
CA ARG A 201 20.86 22.79 -1.49
C ARG A 201 19.38 23.19 -1.40
N HIS A 202 18.51 22.20 -1.16
CA HIS A 202 17.06 22.37 -1.08
C HIS A 202 16.53 22.32 0.37
N ARG A 203 17.42 22.42 1.39
CA ARG A 203 17.05 22.36 2.82
C ARG A 203 15.90 23.29 3.19
N SER A 204 15.97 24.56 2.76
CA SER A 204 14.95 25.55 3.10
C SER A 204 13.57 25.16 2.53
N LEU A 205 13.55 24.62 1.30
CA LEU A 205 12.34 24.15 0.62
C LEU A 205 11.70 23.00 1.40
N LEU A 206 12.49 21.99 1.76
CA LEU A 206 12.05 20.83 2.53
C LEU A 206 11.60 21.21 3.97
N THR A 207 12.38 22.07 4.63
CA THR A 207 12.04 22.54 5.99
C THR A 207 10.72 23.31 5.99
N ASN A 208 10.50 24.18 5.00
CA ASN A 208 9.25 24.93 4.89
C ASN A 208 8.07 24.02 4.59
N PHE A 209 8.25 23.00 3.77
CA PHE A 209 7.22 22.00 3.49
C PHE A 209 6.74 21.31 4.77
N TYR A 210 7.67 20.86 5.63
CA TYR A 210 7.30 20.20 6.89
C TYR A 210 6.79 21.16 7.97
N ARG A 211 7.25 22.42 7.95
CA ARG A 211 6.77 23.46 8.90
C ARG A 211 5.38 23.98 8.57
N SER A 212 4.87 23.76 7.38
CA SER A 212 3.50 24.17 7.03
C SER A 212 2.43 23.51 7.90
N GLY A 213 2.77 22.39 8.57
CA GLY A 213 1.88 21.67 9.48
C GLY A 213 0.81 20.82 8.79
N ASP A 214 0.79 20.82 7.46
CA ASP A 214 -0.25 20.13 6.66
C ASP A 214 0.23 18.77 6.09
N VAL A 215 1.25 18.19 6.71
CA VAL A 215 1.81 16.88 6.30
C VAL A 215 1.61 15.87 7.42
N PRO A 216 0.53 15.09 7.37
CA PRO A 216 0.30 14.06 8.38
C PRO A 216 1.29 12.91 8.18
N LEU A 217 2.09 12.64 9.21
CA LEU A 217 3.07 11.56 9.23
C LEU A 217 2.77 10.60 10.39
N ARG A 218 2.94 9.30 10.16
CA ARG A 218 2.99 8.34 11.28
C ARG A 218 4.25 8.58 12.13
N PRO A 219 4.24 8.25 13.43
CA PRO A 219 5.32 8.62 14.37
C PRO A 219 6.73 8.25 13.93
N ASP A 220 6.90 7.05 13.34
CA ASP A 220 8.23 6.60 12.90
C ASP A 220 8.76 7.38 11.70
N LEU A 221 7.88 7.72 10.76
CA LEU A 221 8.28 8.57 9.63
C LEU A 221 8.56 10.00 10.10
N ALA A 222 7.78 10.53 11.04
CA ALA A 222 8.06 11.83 11.67
C ALA A 222 9.45 11.85 12.32
N ARG A 223 9.82 10.77 13.04
CA ARG A 223 11.15 10.62 13.63
C ARG A 223 12.26 10.61 12.56
N VAL A 224 12.07 9.89 11.45
CA VAL A 224 13.04 9.89 10.33
C VAL A 224 13.21 11.30 9.76
N VAL A 225 12.11 12.03 9.59
CA VAL A 225 12.13 13.42 9.10
C VAL A 225 12.88 14.33 10.07
N GLU A 226 12.57 14.29 11.37
CA GLU A 226 13.23 15.10 12.40
C GLU A 226 14.72 14.81 12.46
N GLN A 227 15.13 13.54 12.54
CA GLN A 227 16.54 13.14 12.60
C GLN A 227 17.30 13.57 11.35
N THR A 228 16.71 13.42 10.18
CA THR A 228 17.34 13.81 8.91
C THR A 228 17.50 15.31 8.80
N LEU A 229 16.47 16.10 9.17
CA LEU A 229 16.54 17.57 9.16
C LEU A 229 17.48 18.15 10.22
N ALA A 230 17.72 17.44 11.33
CA ALA A 230 18.66 17.86 12.35
C ALA A 230 20.13 17.76 11.89
N GLY A 231 20.44 16.86 10.95
CA GLY A 231 21.78 16.67 10.38
C GLY A 231 21.98 17.43 9.06
N ARG A 232 23.14 17.22 8.44
CA ARG A 232 23.38 17.62 7.05
C ARG A 232 22.60 16.68 6.14
N LEU A 233 21.83 17.24 5.20
CA LEU A 233 21.09 16.44 4.23
C LEU A 233 22.03 15.82 3.20
N PRO A 234 21.79 14.55 2.80
CA PRO A 234 22.61 13.87 1.82
C PRO A 234 22.33 14.36 0.40
N TYR A 235 23.24 14.05 -0.52
CA TYR A 235 22.91 14.04 -1.94
C TYR A 235 22.39 12.65 -2.34
N ILE A 236 21.48 12.62 -3.31
CA ILE A 236 20.86 11.39 -3.81
C ILE A 236 21.26 11.20 -5.27
N PRO A 237 21.86 10.07 -5.64
CA PRO A 237 22.10 9.75 -7.04
C PRO A 237 20.79 9.75 -7.83
N ILE A 238 20.76 10.52 -8.90
CA ILE A 238 19.68 10.52 -9.89
C ILE A 238 20.02 9.57 -11.03
N THR A 239 21.32 9.42 -11.32
CA THR A 239 21.79 8.44 -12.29
C THR A 239 22.87 7.55 -11.69
N TYR A 240 23.01 6.35 -12.25
CA TYR A 240 24.15 5.48 -12.06
C TYR A 240 24.70 5.02 -13.40
N PRO A 241 26.01 4.72 -13.50
CA PRO A 241 26.57 4.10 -14.70
C PRO A 241 26.04 2.67 -14.82
N SER A 242 25.06 2.47 -15.69
CA SER A 242 24.37 1.19 -15.90
C SER A 242 23.71 1.17 -17.27
N SER A 243 23.66 -0.02 -17.87
CA SER A 243 22.81 -0.31 -19.03
C SER A 243 21.43 -0.85 -18.64
N TRP A 244 21.22 -1.21 -17.36
CA TRP A 244 19.94 -1.61 -16.82
C TRP A 244 19.14 -0.42 -16.34
N GLY A 245 17.86 -0.36 -16.71
CA GLY A 245 16.95 0.72 -16.35
C GLY A 245 16.76 1.75 -17.48
N ILE A 246 16.21 2.92 -17.14
CA ILE A 246 15.90 3.99 -18.11
C ILE A 246 17.15 4.83 -18.37
N THR A 247 17.77 4.64 -19.51
CA THR A 247 19.00 5.34 -19.88
C THR A 247 18.76 6.79 -20.29
N VAL A 248 19.70 7.65 -19.95
CA VAL A 248 19.75 9.07 -20.31
C VAL A 248 21.14 9.42 -20.85
N ASP A 249 21.18 10.34 -21.80
CA ASP A 249 22.42 10.90 -22.36
C ASP A 249 22.39 12.44 -22.15
N TRP A 250 22.80 12.85 -20.95
CA TRP A 250 22.82 14.26 -20.60
C TRP A 250 24.19 14.90 -20.80
N ASP A 251 25.25 14.09 -20.82
CA ASP A 251 26.63 14.58 -20.93
C ASP A 251 27.08 14.69 -22.38
N GLY A 252 26.52 13.88 -23.30
CA GLY A 252 26.92 13.83 -24.70
C GLY A 252 28.39 13.40 -24.90
N GLU A 253 28.99 12.71 -23.94
CA GLU A 253 30.38 12.24 -23.99
C GLU A 253 30.44 10.83 -24.61
N PRO A 254 30.98 10.64 -25.82
CA PRO A 254 30.90 9.34 -26.53
C PRO A 254 31.53 8.16 -25.79
N ASP A 255 32.54 8.42 -24.96
CA ASP A 255 33.31 7.39 -24.24
C ASP A 255 32.87 7.22 -22.78
N ALA A 256 31.85 7.96 -22.33
CA ALA A 256 31.31 7.83 -20.98
C ALA A 256 30.45 6.55 -20.87
N PRO A 257 30.48 5.85 -19.71
CA PRO A 257 29.57 4.74 -19.50
C PRO A 257 28.11 5.22 -19.54
N PRO A 258 27.19 4.43 -20.11
CA PRO A 258 25.78 4.79 -20.16
C PRO A 258 25.25 5.08 -18.75
N GLN A 259 24.44 6.11 -18.61
CA GLN A 259 23.83 6.50 -17.34
C GLN A 259 22.35 6.05 -17.34
N ALA A 260 21.93 5.33 -16.33
CA ALA A 260 20.53 5.00 -16.11
C ALA A 260 19.96 5.78 -14.92
N VAL A 261 18.70 6.19 -15.04
CA VAL A 261 17.96 6.80 -13.93
C VAL A 261 17.89 5.82 -12.76
N ASN A 262 18.17 6.30 -11.57
CA ASN A 262 18.04 5.53 -10.34
C ASN A 262 16.56 5.17 -10.11
N ALA A 263 16.27 3.89 -9.96
CA ALA A 263 14.91 3.38 -9.83
C ALA A 263 14.16 3.93 -8.60
N TRP A 264 14.84 4.29 -7.52
CA TRP A 264 14.18 4.87 -6.35
C TRP A 264 13.55 6.25 -6.60
N PRO A 265 14.26 7.27 -7.15
CA PRO A 265 13.63 8.51 -7.59
C PRO A 265 12.60 8.30 -8.71
N GLU A 266 12.78 7.29 -9.57
CA GLU A 266 11.86 6.92 -10.64
C GLU A 266 10.47 6.59 -10.11
N ILE A 267 10.35 5.89 -8.96
CA ILE A 267 9.06 5.50 -8.36
C ILE A 267 8.14 6.71 -8.18
N TYR A 268 8.66 7.87 -7.79
CA TYR A 268 7.84 9.08 -7.67
C TYR A 268 7.18 9.46 -9.01
N VAL A 269 7.96 9.42 -10.08
CA VAL A 269 7.48 9.73 -11.44
C VAL A 269 6.50 8.66 -11.91
N GLY A 270 6.77 7.41 -11.53
CA GLY A 270 5.85 6.29 -11.73
C GLY A 270 4.49 6.53 -11.09
N HIS A 271 4.43 7.00 -9.84
CA HIS A 271 3.16 7.34 -9.21
C HIS A 271 2.38 8.41 -10.00
N LEU A 272 3.06 9.44 -10.52
CA LEU A 272 2.41 10.45 -11.36
C LEU A 272 1.81 9.83 -12.63
N TYR A 273 2.57 8.98 -13.30
CA TYR A 273 2.15 8.35 -14.56
C TYR A 273 0.97 7.39 -14.35
N TRP A 274 1.08 6.47 -13.39
CA TRP A 274 0.07 5.44 -13.19
C TRP A 274 -1.23 5.98 -12.62
N LEU A 275 -1.17 6.94 -11.69
CA LEU A 275 -2.36 7.59 -11.16
C LEU A 275 -3.05 8.47 -12.22
N ALA A 276 -2.29 9.13 -13.10
CA ALA A 276 -2.86 9.84 -14.23
C ALA A 276 -3.64 8.91 -15.16
N ARG A 277 -3.10 7.73 -15.44
CA ARG A 277 -3.78 6.73 -16.27
C ARG A 277 -4.99 6.12 -15.56
N ALA A 278 -4.90 5.82 -14.27
CA ALA A 278 -6.03 5.34 -13.48
C ALA A 278 -7.20 6.35 -13.49
N ARG A 279 -6.91 7.64 -13.69
CA ARG A 279 -7.90 8.73 -13.86
C ARG A 279 -8.15 9.14 -15.31
N ASP A 280 -7.96 8.29 -16.30
CA ASP A 280 -8.12 8.63 -17.73
C ASP A 280 -7.35 9.89 -18.15
N GLY A 281 -6.12 10.05 -17.65
CA GLY A 281 -5.24 11.19 -17.96
C GLY A 281 -5.52 12.48 -17.16
N ARG A 282 -6.42 12.46 -16.19
CA ARG A 282 -6.80 13.64 -15.38
C ARG A 282 -6.13 13.64 -13.99
N THR A 283 -4.83 13.94 -13.90
CA THR A 283 -4.15 14.19 -12.61
C THR A 283 -4.39 15.59 -12.06
N ALA A 284 -4.71 16.56 -12.92
CA ALA A 284 -5.02 17.91 -12.48
C ALA A 284 -6.31 17.91 -11.66
N GLY A 285 -6.19 18.20 -10.36
CA GLY A 285 -7.32 18.36 -9.45
C GLY A 285 -7.58 17.19 -8.51
N CYS A 286 -6.61 16.34 -8.23
CA CYS A 286 -6.61 15.47 -7.05
C CYS A 286 -6.49 16.34 -5.79
N ASP A 287 -7.38 16.13 -4.82
CA ASP A 287 -7.39 16.89 -3.57
C ASP A 287 -6.42 16.28 -2.55
N GLU A 288 -6.35 14.95 -2.50
CA GLU A 288 -5.48 14.22 -1.57
C GLU A 288 -4.88 12.96 -2.22
N LEU A 289 -3.57 12.78 -2.06
CA LEU A 289 -2.83 11.58 -2.43
C LEU A 289 -2.52 10.78 -1.18
N VAL A 290 -2.95 9.53 -1.12
CA VAL A 290 -2.68 8.60 -0.02
C VAL A 290 -1.72 7.51 -0.51
N GLN A 291 -0.53 7.46 0.08
CA GLN A 291 0.53 6.52 -0.27
C GLN A 291 0.76 5.52 0.87
N PHE A 292 0.69 4.23 0.56
CA PHE A 292 0.99 3.14 1.49
C PHE A 292 2.37 2.57 1.21
N ILE A 293 3.25 2.57 2.21
CA ILE A 293 4.64 2.17 2.06
C ILE A 293 5.16 1.38 3.27
N GLY A 294 6.19 0.57 3.06
CA GLY A 294 7.03 0.10 4.16
C GLY A 294 7.87 1.24 4.72
N ILE A 295 8.20 1.20 6.01
CA ILE A 295 9.03 2.22 6.66
C ILE A 295 10.44 2.32 6.03
N ASP A 296 10.93 1.25 5.43
CA ASP A 296 12.17 1.20 4.65
C ASP A 296 12.15 2.10 3.40
N ASN A 297 10.98 2.45 2.89
CA ASN A 297 10.79 3.43 1.82
C ASN A 297 10.59 4.87 2.34
N GLY A 298 10.53 5.04 3.66
CA GLY A 298 10.15 6.29 4.31
C GLY A 298 11.03 7.48 3.94
N PHE A 299 12.35 7.28 3.87
CA PHE A 299 13.29 8.34 3.51
C PHE A 299 13.05 8.89 2.08
N TYR A 300 12.90 7.99 1.11
CA TYR A 300 12.65 8.41 -0.29
C TYR A 300 11.34 9.18 -0.40
N ASN A 301 10.27 8.68 0.20
CA ASN A 301 8.97 9.36 0.20
C ASN A 301 9.02 10.72 0.91
N ALA A 302 9.71 10.80 2.04
CA ALA A 302 9.74 12.03 2.82
C ALA A 302 10.69 13.10 2.24
N PHE A 303 11.77 12.74 1.57
CA PHE A 303 12.77 13.71 1.13
C PHE A 303 12.90 13.80 -0.39
N VAL A 304 13.10 12.67 -1.05
CA VAL A 304 13.39 12.66 -2.49
C VAL A 304 12.14 13.02 -3.29
N TYR A 305 11.02 12.36 -2.99
CA TYR A 305 9.76 12.60 -3.72
C TYR A 305 9.19 13.99 -3.42
N VAL A 306 9.33 14.47 -2.19
CA VAL A 306 8.96 15.85 -1.84
C VAL A 306 9.82 16.85 -2.58
N ALA A 307 11.15 16.66 -2.64
CA ALA A 307 12.03 17.54 -3.39
C ALA A 307 11.70 17.54 -4.88
N LEU A 308 11.55 16.35 -5.51
CA LEU A 308 11.19 16.22 -6.92
C LEU A 308 9.84 16.88 -7.22
N LYS A 309 8.82 16.66 -6.38
CA LYS A 309 7.51 17.29 -6.48
C LYS A 309 7.58 18.82 -6.50
N LEU A 310 8.31 19.39 -5.55
CA LEU A 310 8.41 20.84 -5.39
C LEU A 310 9.24 21.47 -6.50
N LEU A 311 10.34 20.82 -6.91
CA LEU A 311 11.18 21.27 -8.03
C LEU A 311 10.42 21.17 -9.36
N ALA A 312 9.68 20.09 -9.59
CA ALA A 312 8.87 19.93 -10.79
C ALA A 312 7.83 21.04 -10.91
N ALA A 313 7.11 21.35 -9.83
CA ALA A 313 6.17 22.46 -9.79
C ALA A 313 6.85 23.82 -10.00
N GLN A 314 8.00 24.05 -9.37
CA GLN A 314 8.80 25.29 -9.52
C GLN A 314 9.24 25.50 -10.96
N HIS A 315 9.56 24.44 -11.70
CA HIS A 315 10.02 24.48 -13.07
C HIS A 315 8.91 24.26 -14.11
N GLY A 316 7.66 24.36 -13.71
CA GLY A 316 6.50 24.42 -14.61
C GLY A 316 6.01 23.07 -15.14
N LEU A 317 6.46 21.94 -14.57
CA LEU A 317 5.83 20.66 -14.87
C LEU A 317 4.42 20.61 -14.27
N PRO A 318 3.43 20.04 -14.99
CA PRO A 318 2.04 19.99 -14.53
C PRO A 318 1.83 18.88 -13.48
N VAL A 319 2.70 18.83 -12.48
CA VAL A 319 2.56 17.93 -11.34
C VAL A 319 1.61 18.59 -10.34
N GLY A 320 0.46 18.09 -10.12
CA GLY A 320 -0.42 18.59 -9.04
C GLY A 320 0.34 18.67 -7.70
N LEU A 321 -0.12 19.54 -6.81
CA LEU A 321 0.37 19.60 -5.42
C LEU A 321 -0.74 19.15 -4.45
N PRO A 322 -1.30 17.92 -4.58
CA PRO A 322 -2.29 17.44 -3.65
C PRO A 322 -1.71 17.35 -2.24
N ARG A 323 -2.57 17.47 -1.24
CA ARG A 323 -2.20 17.08 0.12
C ARG A 323 -1.74 15.62 0.07
N THR A 324 -0.52 15.36 0.53
CA THR A 324 0.03 14.00 0.48
C THR A 324 0.06 13.41 1.87
N ARG A 325 -0.57 12.25 2.01
CA ARG A 325 -0.58 11.45 3.24
C ARG A 325 0.21 10.18 3.00
N THR A 326 1.36 10.06 3.67
CA THR A 326 2.20 8.86 3.60
C THR A 326 1.96 7.98 4.83
N LEU A 327 1.32 6.84 4.60
CA LEU A 327 0.99 5.85 5.62
C LEU A 327 2.04 4.73 5.60
N THR A 328 2.97 4.78 6.55
CA THR A 328 4.04 3.79 6.69
C THR A 328 3.60 2.59 7.51
N ASN A 329 4.03 1.40 7.13
CA ASN A 329 3.92 0.20 7.94
C ASN A 329 5.29 -0.23 8.46
N GLN A 330 5.33 -0.70 9.69
CA GLN A 330 6.50 -1.35 10.27
C GLN A 330 6.67 -2.77 9.69
N TYR A 331 7.72 -3.46 10.11
CA TYR A 331 7.96 -4.81 9.63
C TYR A 331 6.97 -5.81 10.24
N PHE A 332 6.45 -6.66 9.38
CA PHE A 332 5.79 -7.89 9.77
C PHE A 332 6.87 -8.97 9.88
N MET A 333 6.95 -9.63 11.00
CA MET A 333 8.02 -10.56 11.32
C MET A 333 7.52 -12.00 11.26
N LEU A 334 8.38 -12.92 10.86
CA LEU A 334 8.13 -14.36 10.91
C LEU A 334 9.17 -14.99 11.84
N GLU A 335 8.74 -15.53 12.97
CA GLU A 335 9.63 -16.17 13.95
C GLU A 335 10.81 -15.27 14.38
N GLY A 336 10.52 -14.00 14.67
CA GLY A 336 11.52 -13.00 15.07
C GLY A 336 12.40 -12.48 13.93
N ARG A 337 12.14 -12.86 12.67
CA ARG A 337 12.89 -12.42 11.49
C ARG A 337 12.01 -11.64 10.53
N LYS A 338 12.56 -10.62 9.88
CA LYS A 338 11.87 -9.90 8.80
C LYS A 338 11.63 -10.88 7.64
N PHE A 339 10.42 -10.81 7.05
CA PHE A 339 10.17 -11.47 5.76
C PHE A 339 11.21 -11.03 4.72
N SER A 340 11.86 -11.97 4.09
CA SER A 340 12.94 -11.70 3.13
C SER A 340 12.98 -12.74 2.02
N THR A 341 12.62 -12.36 0.82
CA THR A 341 12.71 -13.19 -0.39
C THR A 341 14.15 -13.68 -0.64
N SER A 342 15.15 -12.83 -0.37
CA SER A 342 16.55 -13.17 -0.61
C SER A 342 17.14 -14.20 0.38
N LYS A 343 16.51 -14.36 1.56
CA LYS A 343 16.95 -15.28 2.62
C LYS A 343 16.12 -16.56 2.72
N GLY A 344 15.01 -16.67 1.95
CA GLY A 344 14.09 -17.80 2.03
C GLY A 344 13.16 -17.77 3.25
N ASP A 345 13.20 -16.71 4.06
CA ASP A 345 12.28 -16.49 5.20
C ASP A 345 10.99 -15.86 4.67
N VAL A 346 10.18 -16.63 3.95
CA VAL A 346 9.01 -16.12 3.23
C VAL A 346 7.79 -17.01 3.46
N ARG A 347 6.65 -16.40 3.71
CA ARG A 347 5.31 -17.00 3.52
C ARG A 347 4.63 -16.24 2.38
N TRP A 348 4.46 -16.90 1.26
CA TRP A 348 3.88 -16.30 0.07
C TRP A 348 2.40 -15.98 0.25
N ALA A 349 1.98 -14.85 -0.28
CA ALA A 349 0.61 -14.36 -0.13
C ALA A 349 -0.40 -15.27 -0.85
N GLY A 350 -0.09 -15.69 -2.07
CA GLY A 350 -0.96 -16.58 -2.86
C GLY A 350 -1.25 -17.89 -2.12
N GLU A 351 -0.22 -18.59 -1.66
CA GLU A 351 -0.37 -19.85 -0.91
C GLU A 351 -1.21 -19.68 0.37
N TYR A 352 -1.00 -18.59 1.10
CA TYR A 352 -1.76 -18.31 2.33
C TYR A 352 -3.22 -18.02 2.02
N LEU A 353 -3.49 -17.21 1.00
CA LEU A 353 -4.84 -16.88 0.56
C LEU A 353 -5.63 -18.11 0.10
N GLU A 354 -4.98 -19.02 -0.65
CA GLU A 354 -5.60 -20.30 -1.06
C GLU A 354 -5.91 -21.19 0.13
N SER A 355 -5.03 -21.25 1.13
CA SER A 355 -5.20 -22.11 2.30
C SER A 355 -6.24 -21.61 3.29
N VAL A 356 -6.38 -20.29 3.45
CA VAL A 356 -7.22 -19.67 4.49
C VAL A 356 -8.53 -19.11 3.93
N GLY A 357 -8.53 -18.71 2.67
CA GLY A 357 -9.64 -18.02 2.00
C GLY A 357 -9.56 -16.49 2.15
N ARG A 358 -10.10 -15.78 1.14
CA ARG A 358 -9.97 -14.33 0.98
C ARG A 358 -10.34 -13.53 2.22
N ASP A 359 -11.58 -13.55 2.63
CA ASP A 359 -12.08 -12.71 3.74
C ASP A 359 -11.38 -13.02 5.06
N ARG A 360 -11.12 -14.27 5.32
CA ARG A 360 -10.42 -14.73 6.54
C ARG A 360 -8.98 -14.23 6.56
N ALA A 361 -8.26 -14.34 5.44
CA ALA A 361 -6.91 -13.82 5.31
C ALA A 361 -6.89 -12.30 5.45
N ARG A 362 -7.79 -11.58 4.75
CA ARG A 362 -7.91 -10.12 4.86
C ARG A 362 -8.19 -9.67 6.28
N PHE A 363 -9.14 -10.31 6.95
CA PHE A 363 -9.50 -10.01 8.34
C PHE A 363 -8.31 -10.18 9.29
N VAL A 364 -7.68 -11.37 9.30
CA VAL A 364 -6.61 -11.64 10.27
C VAL A 364 -5.33 -10.87 10.00
N LEU A 365 -5.00 -10.61 8.72
CA LEU A 365 -3.86 -9.79 8.35
C LEU A 365 -4.10 -8.31 8.67
N ALA A 366 -5.31 -7.80 8.48
CA ALA A 366 -5.68 -6.45 8.92
C ALA A 366 -5.60 -6.33 10.45
N LEU A 367 -6.16 -7.30 11.19
CA LEU A 367 -6.14 -7.34 12.65
C LEU A 367 -4.70 -7.39 13.22
N SER A 368 -3.78 -8.01 12.47
CA SER A 368 -2.37 -8.17 12.87
C SER A 368 -1.44 -7.15 12.17
N SER A 369 -1.99 -6.18 11.46
CA SER A 369 -1.19 -5.25 10.65
C SER A 369 -0.16 -4.47 11.46
N PRO A 370 1.08 -4.36 10.98
CA PRO A 370 2.17 -3.64 11.65
C PRO A 370 2.10 -2.13 11.41
N GLU A 371 0.97 -1.49 11.66
CA GLU A 371 0.75 -0.07 11.32
C GLU A 371 1.63 0.91 12.08
N LEU A 372 1.82 0.71 13.39
CA LEU A 372 2.53 1.63 14.27
C LEU A 372 3.72 0.99 14.98
N GLN A 373 3.82 -0.33 14.95
CA GLN A 373 4.90 -1.10 15.55
C GLN A 373 5.11 -2.39 14.77
N GLN A 374 6.27 -3.00 14.93
CA GLN A 374 6.51 -4.34 14.40
C GLN A 374 5.50 -5.32 14.96
N ALA A 375 5.04 -6.24 14.14
CA ALA A 375 4.10 -7.29 14.52
C ALA A 375 4.67 -8.66 14.13
N GLU A 376 4.44 -9.65 15.00
CA GLU A 376 4.85 -11.03 14.76
C GLU A 376 3.71 -11.80 14.10
N PHE A 377 4.02 -12.55 13.04
CA PHE A 377 3.11 -13.48 12.41
C PHE A 377 3.38 -14.90 12.90
N SER A 378 2.30 -15.55 13.29
CA SER A 378 2.29 -16.96 13.66
C SER A 378 1.01 -17.59 13.14
N GLU A 379 1.11 -18.62 12.32
CA GLU A 379 -0.08 -19.29 11.76
C GLU A 379 -1.01 -19.85 12.85
N PRO A 380 -0.52 -20.51 13.94
CA PRO A 380 -1.41 -20.95 15.01
C PRO A 380 -2.15 -19.81 15.71
N ILE A 381 -1.48 -18.67 15.95
CA ILE A 381 -2.10 -17.49 16.55
C ILE A 381 -3.13 -16.88 15.59
N ALA A 382 -2.81 -16.80 14.31
CA ALA A 382 -3.72 -16.30 13.28
C ALA A 382 -4.98 -17.19 13.19
N ALA A 383 -4.82 -18.49 13.16
CA ALA A 383 -5.93 -19.46 13.15
C ALA A 383 -6.80 -19.35 14.42
N ALA A 384 -6.20 -19.24 15.60
CA ALA A 384 -6.95 -19.05 16.85
C ALA A 384 -7.77 -17.75 16.83
N ARG A 385 -7.17 -16.65 16.39
CA ARG A 385 -7.87 -15.35 16.26
C ARG A 385 -9.01 -15.40 15.25
N LEU A 386 -8.82 -16.09 14.11
CA LEU A 386 -9.88 -16.31 13.13
C LEU A 386 -11.05 -17.06 13.74
N THR A 387 -10.78 -18.19 14.41
CA THR A 387 -11.81 -18.99 15.05
C THR A 387 -12.57 -18.20 16.11
N GLU A 388 -11.86 -17.50 16.99
CA GLU A 388 -12.46 -16.78 18.12
C GLU A 388 -13.21 -15.52 17.67
N ARG A 389 -12.60 -14.70 16.79
CA ARG A 389 -13.07 -13.33 16.52
C ARG A 389 -13.88 -13.18 15.24
N TYR A 390 -13.89 -14.20 14.38
CA TYR A 390 -14.57 -14.15 13.08
C TYR A 390 -15.48 -15.35 12.86
N ASP A 391 -14.93 -16.58 12.82
CA ASP A 391 -15.67 -17.75 12.38
C ASP A 391 -16.77 -18.15 13.37
N THR A 392 -16.46 -18.25 14.66
CA THR A 392 -17.43 -18.67 15.69
C THR A 392 -18.56 -17.66 15.83
N PRO A 393 -18.32 -16.33 15.99
CA PRO A 393 -19.41 -15.37 16.04
C PRO A 393 -20.28 -15.39 14.78
N LEU A 394 -19.67 -15.47 13.61
CA LEU A 394 -20.40 -15.49 12.33
C LEU A 394 -21.25 -16.75 12.17
N ALA A 395 -20.74 -17.92 12.59
CA ALA A 395 -21.49 -19.17 12.55
C ALA A 395 -22.70 -19.14 13.49
N VAL A 396 -22.55 -18.59 14.71
CA VAL A 396 -23.66 -18.39 15.65
C VAL A 396 -24.74 -17.50 15.03
N VAL A 397 -24.34 -16.35 14.48
CA VAL A 397 -25.26 -15.43 13.80
C VAL A 397 -25.99 -16.11 12.66
N ALA A 398 -25.27 -16.77 11.76
CA ALA A 398 -25.89 -17.44 10.61
C ALA A 398 -26.87 -18.54 11.04
N SER A 399 -26.48 -19.40 12.00
CA SER A 399 -27.35 -20.45 12.51
C SER A 399 -28.64 -19.88 13.13
N ARG A 400 -28.50 -18.86 13.98
CA ARG A 400 -29.65 -18.28 14.69
C ARG A 400 -30.57 -17.55 13.74
N PHE A 401 -30.02 -16.67 12.87
CA PHE A 401 -30.81 -15.91 11.94
C PHE A 401 -31.53 -16.80 10.92
N ASN A 402 -30.87 -17.83 10.40
CA ASN A 402 -31.48 -18.78 9.46
C ASN A 402 -32.59 -19.60 10.13
N GLY A 403 -32.46 -19.89 11.41
CA GLY A 403 -33.45 -20.67 12.15
C GLY A 403 -34.67 -19.88 12.63
N THR A 404 -34.50 -18.56 12.90
CA THR A 404 -35.56 -17.79 13.60
C THR A 404 -36.02 -16.55 12.88
N LEU A 405 -35.18 -15.93 12.05
CA LEU A 405 -35.47 -14.66 11.36
C LEU A 405 -35.68 -14.83 9.86
N LYS A 406 -35.61 -16.03 9.33
CA LYS A 406 -35.86 -16.30 7.92
C LYS A 406 -37.27 -15.83 7.54
N ASP A 407 -37.38 -15.21 6.37
CA ASP A 407 -38.59 -14.60 5.80
C ASP A 407 -39.15 -13.39 6.60
N ARG A 408 -38.40 -12.91 7.62
CA ARG A 408 -38.72 -11.65 8.31
C ARG A 408 -38.14 -10.46 7.53
N ALA A 409 -38.79 -9.30 7.67
CA ALA A 409 -38.38 -8.05 7.06
C ALA A 409 -38.09 -6.98 8.13
N VAL A 410 -37.44 -5.91 7.73
CA VAL A 410 -37.32 -4.69 8.55
C VAL A 410 -38.59 -3.88 8.32
N ASP A 411 -39.57 -4.05 9.18
CA ASP A 411 -40.93 -3.47 9.05
C ASP A 411 -41.31 -2.50 10.19
N ALA A 412 -40.41 -2.35 11.18
CA ALA A 412 -40.55 -1.41 12.29
C ALA A 412 -39.23 -0.65 12.55
N PRO A 413 -39.29 0.51 13.23
CA PRO A 413 -38.06 1.15 13.76
C PRO A 413 -37.34 0.20 14.72
N PRO A 414 -35.99 0.19 14.73
CA PRO A 414 -35.25 -0.62 15.68
C PRO A 414 -35.55 -0.23 17.13
N SER A 415 -35.58 -1.19 18.04
CA SER A 415 -35.68 -0.89 19.48
C SER A 415 -34.51 0.01 19.91
N ALA A 416 -34.65 0.72 21.03
CA ALA A 416 -33.65 1.69 21.50
C ALA A 416 -32.25 1.07 21.66
N TRP A 417 -32.18 -0.18 22.08
CA TRP A 417 -30.90 -0.90 22.22
C TRP A 417 -30.23 -1.10 20.87
N TRP A 418 -30.97 -1.60 19.87
CA TRP A 418 -30.44 -1.83 18.52
C TRP A 418 -30.06 -0.52 17.83
N ALA A 419 -30.85 0.53 17.99
CA ALA A 419 -30.54 1.85 17.46
C ALA A 419 -29.18 2.36 17.99
N ALA A 420 -28.97 2.25 19.31
CA ALA A 420 -27.70 2.63 19.94
C ALA A 420 -26.53 1.74 19.49
N ALA A 421 -26.74 0.44 19.31
CA ALA A 421 -25.73 -0.49 18.83
C ALA A 421 -25.30 -0.20 17.38
N ILE A 422 -26.26 0.10 16.49
CA ILE A 422 -26.02 0.49 15.10
C ILE A 422 -25.19 1.78 15.07
N GLU A 423 -25.61 2.83 15.81
CA GLU A 423 -24.87 4.09 15.88
C GLU A 423 -23.43 3.91 16.39
N ALA A 424 -23.26 3.16 17.47
CA ALA A 424 -21.96 2.91 18.06
C ALA A 424 -21.03 2.13 17.12
N SER A 425 -21.57 1.14 16.40
CA SER A 425 -20.80 0.37 15.40
C SER A 425 -20.41 1.25 14.22
N THR A 426 -21.35 1.96 13.64
CA THR A 426 -21.11 2.86 12.51
C THR A 426 -19.98 3.86 12.84
N ARG A 427 -20.05 4.51 14.01
CA ARG A 427 -19.03 5.46 14.47
C ARG A 427 -17.62 4.84 14.57
N ARG A 428 -17.50 3.59 15.04
CA ARG A 428 -16.20 2.90 15.11
C ARG A 428 -15.59 2.69 13.72
N PHE A 429 -16.40 2.33 12.74
CA PHE A 429 -15.93 2.18 11.37
C PHE A 429 -15.61 3.53 10.71
N GLU A 430 -16.43 4.56 10.94
CA GLU A 430 -16.15 5.92 10.47
C GLU A 430 -14.81 6.42 11.02
N GLU A 431 -14.53 6.22 12.30
CA GLU A 431 -13.23 6.56 12.90
C GLU A 431 -12.08 5.76 12.29
N ALA A 432 -12.27 4.46 12.04
CA ALA A 432 -11.24 3.60 11.45
C ALA A 432 -10.96 3.96 9.97
N TYR A 433 -11.96 4.45 9.24
CA TYR A 433 -11.89 4.79 7.81
C TYR A 433 -11.58 6.26 7.54
N SER A 434 -11.74 7.15 8.52
CA SER A 434 -11.33 8.55 8.38
C SER A 434 -9.84 8.66 8.05
N LEU A 435 -9.47 9.45 7.05
CA LEU A 435 -8.05 9.60 6.66
C LEU A 435 -7.18 10.17 7.79
N GLU A 436 -7.76 10.90 8.73
CA GLU A 436 -7.05 11.46 9.89
C GLU A 436 -6.64 10.38 10.90
N THR A 437 -7.43 9.33 11.02
CA THR A 437 -7.24 8.24 12.00
C THR A 437 -7.14 6.86 11.35
N PHE A 438 -6.94 6.81 10.04
CA PHE A 438 -7.01 5.60 9.22
C PHE A 438 -6.19 4.44 9.80
N SER A 439 -6.90 3.32 10.02
CA SER A 439 -6.30 2.11 10.57
C SER A 439 -7.08 0.88 10.13
N ILE A 440 -6.43 0.00 9.37
CA ILE A 440 -7.04 -1.27 8.97
C ILE A 440 -7.19 -2.22 10.16
N ARG A 441 -6.32 -2.10 11.16
CA ARG A 441 -6.42 -2.86 12.41
C ARG A 441 -7.67 -2.47 13.18
N LYS A 442 -7.93 -1.16 13.37
CA LYS A 442 -9.17 -0.69 14.01
C LYS A 442 -10.42 -1.12 13.23
N ALA A 443 -10.36 -1.13 11.89
CA ALA A 443 -11.46 -1.61 11.07
C ALA A 443 -11.76 -3.10 11.30
N ALA A 444 -10.71 -3.95 11.35
CA ALA A 444 -10.86 -5.37 11.66
C ALA A 444 -11.35 -5.60 13.11
N GLU A 445 -10.87 -4.81 14.07
CA GLU A 445 -11.36 -4.85 15.47
C GLU A 445 -12.83 -4.43 15.56
N ALA A 446 -13.25 -3.41 14.80
CA ALA A 446 -14.64 -2.98 14.72
C ALA A 446 -15.54 -4.06 14.13
N LEU A 447 -15.07 -4.78 13.09
CA LEU A 447 -15.77 -5.91 12.50
C LEU A 447 -15.93 -7.06 13.50
N ALA A 448 -14.85 -7.46 14.18
CA ALA A 448 -14.89 -8.49 15.20
C ALA A 448 -15.91 -8.15 16.29
N LEU A 449 -15.85 -6.93 16.83
CA LEU A 449 -16.77 -6.49 17.86
C LEU A 449 -18.24 -6.46 17.38
N HIS A 450 -18.48 -6.03 16.13
CA HIS A 450 -19.82 -6.06 15.54
C HIS A 450 -20.38 -7.49 15.49
N LEU A 451 -19.58 -8.46 15.02
CA LEU A 451 -19.96 -9.86 14.96
C LEU A 451 -20.18 -10.46 16.35
N GLU A 452 -19.31 -10.16 17.32
CA GLU A 452 -19.45 -10.61 18.71
C GLU A 452 -20.72 -10.07 19.38
N VAL A 453 -20.99 -8.76 19.21
CA VAL A 453 -22.21 -8.14 19.76
C VAL A 453 -23.45 -8.79 19.15
N LEU A 454 -23.46 -9.02 17.84
CA LEU A 454 -24.58 -9.67 17.17
C LEU A 454 -24.75 -11.12 17.62
N ALA A 455 -23.67 -11.88 17.74
CA ALA A 455 -23.68 -13.27 18.21
C ALA A 455 -24.21 -13.41 19.66
N LEU A 456 -23.76 -12.53 20.56
CA LEU A 456 -24.23 -12.51 21.95
C LEU A 456 -25.70 -12.13 22.06
N ARG A 457 -26.14 -11.14 21.27
CA ARG A 457 -27.51 -10.60 21.39
C ARG A 457 -28.54 -11.40 20.61
N CYS A 458 -28.15 -12.16 19.58
CA CYS A 458 -29.08 -12.90 18.74
C CYS A 458 -29.86 -14.01 19.49
N GLU A 459 -29.37 -14.46 20.65
CA GLU A 459 -30.07 -15.45 21.51
C GLU A 459 -31.25 -14.85 22.27
N ASP A 460 -31.20 -13.53 22.55
CA ASP A 460 -32.18 -12.79 23.35
C ASP A 460 -33.18 -12.00 22.50
N ILE A 461 -33.21 -12.19 21.17
CA ILE A 461 -34.16 -11.48 20.30
C ILE A 461 -35.59 -11.91 20.63
N SER A 462 -36.42 -10.93 21.01
CA SER A 462 -37.85 -11.13 21.17
C SER A 462 -38.56 -11.20 19.82
N LEU A 463 -39.03 -12.37 19.42
CA LEU A 463 -39.72 -12.57 18.14
C LEU A 463 -41.11 -11.92 18.09
N GLU A 464 -41.66 -11.53 19.25
CA GLU A 464 -42.95 -10.83 19.39
C GLU A 464 -42.79 -9.32 19.32
N ASP A 465 -41.59 -8.79 19.54
CA ASP A 465 -41.25 -7.37 19.41
C ASP A 465 -40.71 -7.08 18.00
N SER A 466 -41.52 -6.44 17.19
CA SER A 466 -41.14 -6.08 15.82
C SER A 466 -39.94 -5.12 15.77
N GLY A 467 -39.76 -4.27 16.78
CA GLY A 467 -38.60 -3.37 16.88
C GLY A 467 -37.30 -4.13 17.21
N ASP A 468 -37.39 -5.23 17.95
CA ASP A 468 -36.24 -6.07 18.25
C ASP A 468 -35.84 -6.93 17.05
N VAL A 469 -36.81 -7.54 16.35
CA VAL A 469 -36.59 -8.28 15.09
C VAL A 469 -36.01 -7.35 14.00
N SER A 470 -36.66 -6.21 13.76
CA SER A 470 -36.19 -5.24 12.76
C SER A 470 -34.82 -4.68 13.09
N GLY A 471 -34.55 -4.44 14.38
CA GLY A 471 -33.24 -3.97 14.85
C GLY A 471 -32.12 -4.96 14.62
N ALA A 472 -32.33 -6.25 14.92
CA ALA A 472 -31.36 -7.31 14.66
C ALA A 472 -31.05 -7.46 13.16
N LEU A 473 -32.10 -7.48 12.32
CA LEU A 473 -31.94 -7.55 10.86
C LEU A 473 -31.21 -6.32 10.31
N LEU A 474 -31.53 -5.13 10.81
CA LEU A 474 -30.88 -3.89 10.38
C LEU A 474 -29.42 -3.83 10.84
N PHE A 475 -29.11 -4.34 12.04
CA PHE A 475 -27.72 -4.42 12.51
C PHE A 475 -26.87 -5.34 11.62
N LEU A 476 -27.39 -6.53 11.24
CA LEU A 476 -26.73 -7.39 10.25
C LEU A 476 -26.62 -6.69 8.88
N TRP A 477 -27.69 -6.06 8.42
CA TRP A 477 -27.71 -5.37 7.13
C TRP A 477 -26.70 -4.21 7.04
N THR A 478 -26.52 -3.46 8.13
CA THR A 478 -25.54 -2.38 8.23
C THR A 478 -24.12 -2.88 7.93
N LEU A 479 -23.81 -4.10 8.33
CA LEU A 479 -22.50 -4.71 8.14
C LEU A 479 -22.12 -4.87 6.66
N ARG A 480 -23.08 -4.95 5.72
CA ARG A 480 -22.78 -5.00 4.27
C ARG A 480 -21.93 -3.82 3.78
N SER A 481 -22.15 -2.63 4.33
CA SER A 481 -21.39 -1.43 3.98
C SER A 481 -20.12 -1.32 4.84
N LEU A 482 -20.26 -1.55 6.15
CA LEU A 482 -19.18 -1.37 7.11
C LEU A 482 -18.06 -2.39 6.90
N ALA A 483 -18.38 -3.64 6.58
CA ALA A 483 -17.41 -4.71 6.40
C ALA A 483 -16.82 -4.80 4.98
N TRP A 484 -17.49 -4.20 3.98
CA TRP A 484 -17.06 -4.33 2.58
C TRP A 484 -15.58 -4.00 2.31
N PRO A 485 -14.97 -2.99 2.94
CA PRO A 485 -13.55 -2.74 2.77
C PRO A 485 -12.65 -3.87 3.29
N VAL A 486 -13.02 -4.52 4.39
CA VAL A 486 -12.22 -5.57 5.03
C VAL A 486 -12.56 -6.96 4.48
N THR A 487 -13.86 -7.31 4.43
CA THR A 487 -14.40 -8.63 4.06
C THR A 487 -15.45 -8.50 2.97
N PRO A 488 -15.02 -8.29 1.70
CA PRO A 488 -15.95 -8.02 0.60
C PRO A 488 -16.90 -9.18 0.27
N ASP A 489 -16.47 -10.44 0.46
CA ASP A 489 -17.31 -11.60 0.18
C ASP A 489 -18.44 -11.72 1.23
N LEU A 490 -18.17 -11.44 2.50
CA LEU A 490 -19.19 -11.39 3.56
C LEU A 490 -20.22 -10.28 3.25
N ALA A 491 -19.77 -9.11 2.87
CA ALA A 491 -20.65 -8.01 2.49
C ALA A 491 -21.57 -8.39 1.30
N GLY A 492 -21.04 -9.09 0.32
CA GLY A 492 -21.82 -9.65 -0.80
C GLY A 492 -22.86 -10.68 -0.34
N ARG A 493 -22.50 -11.60 0.57
CA ARG A 493 -23.40 -12.61 1.13
C ARG A 493 -24.53 -11.99 1.94
N ILE A 494 -24.23 -10.96 2.75
CA ILE A 494 -25.25 -10.22 3.49
C ILE A 494 -26.20 -9.54 2.50
N THR A 495 -25.69 -8.91 1.45
CA THR A 495 -26.52 -8.28 0.43
C THR A 495 -27.47 -9.29 -0.23
N ALA A 496 -26.96 -10.44 -0.63
CA ALA A 496 -27.75 -11.54 -1.22
C ALA A 496 -28.80 -12.10 -0.26
N ALA A 497 -28.47 -12.19 1.04
CA ALA A 497 -29.36 -12.68 2.09
C ALA A 497 -30.65 -11.86 2.21
N PHE A 498 -30.64 -10.59 1.82
CA PHE A 498 -31.85 -9.73 1.76
C PHE A 498 -32.43 -9.60 0.34
N GLY A 499 -32.00 -10.46 -0.60
CA GLY A 499 -32.50 -10.44 -1.98
C GLY A 499 -32.10 -9.21 -2.80
N ALA A 500 -31.16 -8.42 -2.28
CA ALA A 500 -30.60 -7.30 -2.99
C ALA A 500 -29.47 -7.76 -3.93
N GLN A 501 -29.20 -6.98 -4.97
CA GLN A 501 -28.07 -7.21 -5.87
C GLN A 501 -27.00 -6.16 -5.63
N VAL A 502 -25.74 -6.59 -5.60
CA VAL A 502 -24.62 -5.66 -5.67
C VAL A 502 -24.49 -5.22 -7.12
N ALA A 503 -24.75 -3.94 -7.40
CA ALA A 503 -24.51 -3.39 -8.72
C ALA A 503 -22.99 -3.38 -8.99
N PRO A 504 -22.50 -3.97 -10.09
CA PRO A 504 -21.08 -3.93 -10.41
C PRO A 504 -20.55 -2.49 -10.41
N GLY A 505 -19.43 -2.27 -9.71
CA GLY A 505 -18.77 -0.94 -9.67
C GLY A 505 -19.48 0.13 -8.82
N ARG A 506 -20.57 -0.21 -8.10
CA ARG A 506 -21.23 0.74 -7.21
C ARG A 506 -21.15 0.23 -5.76
N PRO A 507 -20.21 0.79 -4.94
CA PRO A 507 -20.07 0.38 -3.55
C PRO A 507 -21.33 0.74 -2.73
N PRO A 508 -21.64 -0.04 -1.67
CA PRO A 508 -22.69 0.32 -0.74
C PRO A 508 -22.26 1.56 0.06
N LEU A 509 -22.90 2.70 -0.16
CA LEU A 509 -22.52 3.93 0.55
C LEU A 509 -22.79 3.80 2.06
N LEU A 510 -21.93 4.41 2.86
CA LEU A 510 -22.06 4.41 4.31
C LEU A 510 -23.31 5.19 4.75
N ALA A 511 -23.63 6.27 4.05
CA ALA A 511 -24.86 7.03 4.28
C ALA A 511 -26.13 6.18 4.13
N ASP A 512 -26.08 5.13 3.31
CA ASP A 512 -27.20 4.21 3.08
C ASP A 512 -27.13 2.96 3.98
N ALA A 513 -26.13 2.86 4.86
CA ALA A 513 -25.93 1.67 5.68
C ALA A 513 -27.13 1.36 6.59
N THR A 514 -27.76 2.40 7.12
CA THR A 514 -28.93 2.31 8.02
C THR A 514 -30.26 2.35 7.27
N THR A 515 -30.26 2.51 5.95
CA THR A 515 -31.48 2.44 5.14
C THR A 515 -31.95 0.98 5.10
N ALA A 516 -33.22 0.75 5.50
CA ALA A 516 -33.79 -0.58 5.56
C ALA A 516 -33.72 -1.29 4.19
N PRO A 517 -33.38 -2.58 4.15
CA PRO A 517 -33.45 -3.38 2.93
C PRO A 517 -34.89 -3.46 2.42
N SER A 518 -35.06 -3.48 1.10
CA SER A 518 -36.37 -3.61 0.47
C SER A 518 -36.94 -5.03 0.52
N GLY A 519 -36.12 -6.02 0.86
CA GLY A 519 -36.48 -7.45 0.87
C GLY A 519 -36.44 -8.08 2.26
N ALA A 520 -37.18 -9.19 2.41
CA ALA A 520 -37.08 -10.04 3.58
C ALA A 520 -35.75 -10.80 3.62
N PHE A 521 -35.32 -11.14 4.82
CA PHE A 521 -34.13 -11.97 5.04
C PHE A 521 -34.37 -13.40 4.56
N ARG A 522 -33.59 -13.86 3.59
CA ARG A 522 -33.73 -15.18 2.95
C ARG A 522 -32.82 -16.25 3.55
N GLY A 523 -31.87 -15.85 4.38
CA GLY A 523 -30.85 -16.69 4.97
C GLY A 523 -29.43 -16.27 4.59
N LEU A 524 -28.51 -16.40 5.52
CA LEU A 524 -27.10 -16.12 5.33
C LEU A 524 -26.37 -17.44 5.04
N ASP A 525 -25.90 -17.57 3.81
CA ASP A 525 -25.09 -18.72 3.39
C ASP A 525 -23.62 -18.47 3.67
N LEU A 526 -23.00 -19.36 4.43
CA LEU A 526 -21.58 -19.31 4.75
C LEU A 526 -20.83 -20.41 4.00
N PRO A 527 -19.59 -20.16 3.53
CA PRO A 527 -18.78 -21.23 2.95
C PRO A 527 -18.49 -22.29 4.00
N PRO A 528 -18.31 -23.55 3.59
CA PRO A 528 -17.84 -24.57 4.48
C PRO A 528 -16.52 -24.11 5.12
N HIS A 529 -16.38 -24.37 6.44
CA HIS A 529 -15.13 -24.10 7.13
C HIS A 529 -14.02 -24.90 6.43
N PRO A 530 -12.92 -24.30 5.94
CA PRO A 530 -11.80 -25.10 5.48
C PRO A 530 -11.41 -26.01 6.63
N ALA A 531 -11.35 -27.33 6.35
CA ALA A 531 -11.01 -28.32 7.35
C ALA A 531 -9.70 -27.94 8.03
N ALA A 532 -9.72 -27.98 9.38
CA ALA A 532 -8.57 -27.69 10.22
C ALA A 532 -7.41 -28.65 9.94
#